data_411913865221d318ea6b94ce6b7e1f4a
#
_entry.id   411913865221d318ea6b94ce6b7e1f4a
#
_cell.length_a   1.000
_cell.length_b   1.000
_cell.length_c   1.000
_cell.angle_alpha   90.00
_cell.angle_beta   90.00
_cell.angle_gamma   90.00
#
_symmetry.space_group_name_H-M   'P 1'
#
loop_
_entity.id
_entity.type
_entity.pdbx_description
1 polymer ?
#
loop_
_entity_poly.entity_id
_entity_poly.type
_entity_poly.pdbx_seq_one_letter_code
_entity_poly.pdbx_strand_id
1 'polypeptide(L)'
;MGCNHNLCVSVTGIKDAFALEGEALTAEYTKIALGAAFHPYLVDGCFDPQAVSIEKQMLKKGLEDEINDKRIYCLHQANREFFGDSPAGVRQEGYLEEVDSLTPAMLTAAYQQMLRTANIELLVLGCDAAQTAAIRDALLAELVCIDRAPLPLVENMAMPAIAPVHKTENYDMVQAKLCMLFTLGQPMQPQQLAAVRL
;
A
#
# COMPACT_ATOMS: atom_id res chain seq x y z
N MET A 1 3.52 14.08 4.19
CA MET A 1 2.84 12.95 3.54
C MET A 1 3.05 11.74 4.43
N GLY A 2 2.00 11.15 4.98
CA GLY A 2 2.15 9.87 5.68
C GLY A 2 2.41 8.78 4.64
N CYS A 3 3.43 7.96 4.85
CA CYS A 3 3.57 6.73 4.09
C CYS A 3 2.46 5.78 4.54
N ASN A 4 1.41 5.65 3.77
CA ASN A 4 0.35 4.68 4.03
C ASN A 4 0.76 3.37 3.38
N HIS A 5 1.19 2.41 4.20
CA HIS A 5 1.33 1.03 3.76
C HIS A 5 -0.06 0.43 3.66
N ASN A 6 -0.63 0.46 2.47
CA ASN A 6 -1.94 -0.12 2.20
C ASN A 6 -1.90 -1.03 0.98
N LEU A 7 -2.67 -2.09 1.05
CA LEU A 7 -3.02 -2.91 -0.10
C LEU A 7 -4.40 -2.48 -0.57
N CYS A 8 -4.52 -2.07 -1.82
CA CYS A 8 -5.79 -1.70 -2.43
C CYS A 8 -6.18 -2.72 -3.49
N VAL A 9 -7.38 -3.28 -3.35
CA VAL A 9 -8.01 -4.09 -4.39
C VAL A 9 -9.18 -3.30 -4.92
N SER A 10 -9.20 -3.02 -6.20
CA SER A 10 -10.27 -2.25 -6.84
C SER A 10 -10.79 -2.95 -8.09
N VAL A 11 -12.09 -2.94 -8.26
CA VAL A 11 -12.76 -3.37 -9.50
C VAL A 11 -13.62 -2.25 -10.00
N THR A 12 -13.48 -1.92 -11.27
CA THR A 12 -14.26 -0.87 -11.94
C THR A 12 -14.93 -1.45 -13.18
N GLY A 13 -16.17 -1.10 -13.38
CA GLY A 13 -16.92 -1.56 -14.53
C GLY A 13 -18.19 -0.75 -14.78
N ILE A 14 -18.99 -1.18 -15.73
CA ILE A 14 -20.27 -0.56 -16.08
C ILE A 14 -21.34 -0.94 -15.04
N LYS A 15 -22.36 -0.10 -14.90
CA LYS A 15 -23.50 -0.39 -14.00
C LYS A 15 -24.38 -1.50 -14.57
N ASP A 16 -25.06 -2.23 -13.69
CA ASP A 16 -26.01 -3.29 -14.04
C ASP A 16 -27.09 -2.80 -15.04
N ALA A 17 -27.48 -1.52 -14.95
CA ALA A 17 -28.44 -0.91 -15.89
C ALA A 17 -27.95 -0.87 -17.35
N PHE A 18 -26.67 -1.08 -17.60
CA PHE A 18 -26.05 -1.14 -18.92
C PHE A 18 -25.62 -2.55 -19.32
N ALA A 19 -25.94 -3.56 -18.51
CA ALA A 19 -25.72 -4.96 -18.85
C ALA A 19 -26.59 -5.36 -20.08
N LEU A 20 -26.00 -6.16 -20.98
CA LEU A 20 -26.67 -6.49 -22.25
C LEU A 20 -27.83 -7.46 -22.04
N GLU A 21 -27.72 -8.41 -21.11
CA GLU A 21 -28.70 -9.48 -20.87
C GLU A 21 -29.30 -9.43 -19.45
N GLY A 22 -29.15 -8.30 -18.74
CA GLY A 22 -29.66 -8.13 -17.39
C GLY A 22 -28.81 -8.85 -16.34
N GLU A 23 -27.51 -9.04 -16.63
CA GLU A 23 -26.57 -9.63 -15.69
C GLU A 23 -26.40 -8.72 -14.46
N ALA A 24 -26.20 -9.34 -13.30
CA ALA A 24 -25.88 -8.67 -12.04
C ALA A 24 -24.36 -8.40 -11.97
N LEU A 25 -23.88 -7.48 -12.79
CA LEU A 25 -22.44 -7.17 -12.89
C LEU A 25 -21.83 -6.72 -11.59
N THR A 26 -22.56 -5.95 -10.77
CA THR A 26 -22.11 -5.52 -9.43
C THR A 26 -21.80 -6.72 -8.54
N ALA A 27 -22.59 -7.79 -8.60
CA ALA A 27 -22.34 -9.02 -7.83
C ALA A 27 -21.08 -9.74 -8.32
N GLU A 28 -20.85 -9.79 -9.64
CA GLU A 28 -19.64 -10.40 -10.21
C GLU A 28 -18.39 -9.56 -9.86
N TYR A 29 -18.45 -8.24 -9.93
CA TYR A 29 -17.34 -7.37 -9.48
C TYR A 29 -17.03 -7.58 -8.01
N THR A 30 -18.06 -7.75 -7.18
CA THR A 30 -17.87 -8.04 -5.75
C THR A 30 -17.14 -9.37 -5.54
N LYS A 31 -17.54 -10.42 -6.25
CA LYS A 31 -16.85 -11.73 -6.18
C LYS A 31 -15.38 -11.62 -6.63
N ILE A 32 -15.10 -10.89 -7.71
CA ILE A 32 -13.74 -10.68 -8.21
C ILE A 32 -12.90 -9.95 -7.15
N ALA A 33 -13.42 -8.84 -6.60
CA ALA A 33 -12.70 -8.06 -5.60
C ALA A 33 -12.41 -8.86 -4.32
N LEU A 34 -13.43 -9.53 -3.78
CA LEU A 34 -13.29 -10.36 -2.57
C LEU A 34 -12.43 -11.61 -2.84
N GLY A 35 -12.58 -12.23 -4.01
CA GLY A 35 -11.74 -13.35 -4.42
C GLY A 35 -10.25 -12.95 -4.45
N ALA A 36 -9.93 -11.81 -5.06
CA ALA A 36 -8.55 -11.31 -5.11
C ALA A 36 -8.01 -10.95 -3.72
N ALA A 37 -8.88 -10.41 -2.83
CA ALA A 37 -8.46 -9.97 -1.50
C ALA A 37 -8.36 -11.10 -0.48
N PHE A 38 -9.23 -12.12 -0.54
CA PHE A 38 -9.36 -13.14 0.52
C PHE A 38 -9.07 -14.57 0.07
N HIS A 39 -9.10 -14.84 -1.23
CA HIS A 39 -8.94 -16.18 -1.80
C HIS A 39 -7.83 -16.22 -2.85
N PRO A 40 -6.58 -15.88 -2.49
CA PRO A 40 -5.47 -15.95 -3.45
C PRO A 40 -5.24 -17.40 -3.88
N TYR A 41 -4.69 -17.56 -5.10
CA TYR A 41 -4.29 -18.88 -5.56
C TYR A 41 -3.09 -19.38 -4.73
N LEU A 42 -3.26 -20.55 -4.10
CA LEU A 42 -2.24 -21.17 -3.26
C LEU A 42 -1.91 -22.58 -3.80
N VAL A 43 -0.64 -22.94 -3.71
CA VAL A 43 -0.12 -24.29 -3.98
C VAL A 43 0.43 -24.84 -2.65
N ASP A 44 -0.07 -26.00 -2.22
CA ASP A 44 0.29 -26.62 -0.94
C ASP A 44 0.16 -25.68 0.27
N GLY A 45 -0.86 -24.80 0.23
CA GLY A 45 -1.15 -23.84 1.30
C GLY A 45 -0.26 -22.59 1.33
N CYS A 46 0.63 -22.40 0.34
CA CYS A 46 1.47 -21.23 0.18
C CYS A 46 1.25 -20.56 -1.19
N PHE A 47 1.68 -19.33 -1.34
CA PHE A 47 1.73 -18.71 -2.67
C PHE A 47 2.54 -19.56 -3.63
N ASP A 48 2.12 -19.60 -4.90
CA ASP A 48 2.80 -20.39 -5.94
C ASP A 48 4.27 -20.01 -6.04
N PRO A 49 5.21 -20.96 -5.85
CA PRO A 49 6.65 -20.69 -5.92
C PRO A 49 7.10 -20.10 -7.25
N GLN A 50 6.45 -20.49 -8.35
CA GLN A 50 6.80 -19.98 -9.68
C GLN A 50 6.38 -18.51 -9.81
N ALA A 51 5.15 -18.18 -9.40
CA ALA A 51 4.68 -16.79 -9.38
C ALA A 51 5.56 -15.92 -8.48
N VAL A 52 5.88 -16.38 -7.26
CA VAL A 52 6.78 -15.67 -6.33
C VAL A 52 8.15 -15.44 -6.97
N SER A 53 8.70 -16.43 -7.68
CA SER A 53 10.01 -16.27 -8.36
C SER A 53 9.97 -15.18 -9.43
N ILE A 54 8.90 -15.13 -10.23
CA ILE A 54 8.72 -14.11 -11.27
C ILE A 54 8.60 -12.72 -10.63
N GLU A 55 7.74 -12.59 -9.63
CA GLU A 55 7.52 -11.30 -8.94
C GLU A 55 8.79 -10.79 -8.24
N LYS A 56 9.58 -11.69 -7.63
CA LYS A 56 10.90 -11.34 -7.07
C LYS A 56 11.84 -10.77 -8.11
N GLN A 57 11.91 -11.36 -9.29
CA GLN A 57 12.75 -10.86 -10.38
C GLN A 57 12.28 -9.48 -10.86
N MET A 58 10.97 -9.28 -11.00
CA MET A 58 10.40 -8.00 -11.38
C MET A 58 10.66 -6.93 -10.34
N LEU A 59 10.46 -7.26 -9.05
CA LEU A 59 10.72 -6.36 -7.92
C LEU A 59 12.20 -5.97 -7.86
N LYS A 60 13.11 -6.95 -7.97
CA LYS A 60 14.56 -6.73 -7.97
C LYS A 60 14.97 -5.77 -9.07
N LYS A 61 14.50 -6.03 -10.30
CA LYS A 61 14.75 -5.13 -11.43
C LYS A 61 14.18 -3.73 -11.19
N GLY A 62 12.96 -3.61 -10.66
CA GLY A 62 12.37 -2.31 -10.34
C GLY A 62 13.20 -1.51 -9.32
N LEU A 63 13.71 -2.18 -8.28
CA LEU A 63 14.56 -1.56 -7.26
C LEU A 63 15.95 -1.18 -7.83
N GLU A 64 16.54 -1.99 -8.69
CA GLU A 64 17.80 -1.68 -9.38
C GLU A 64 17.64 -0.49 -10.35
N ASP A 65 16.51 -0.43 -11.05
CA ASP A 65 16.21 0.63 -12.02
C ASP A 65 15.76 1.96 -11.39
N GLU A 66 15.44 1.99 -10.09
CA GLU A 66 14.98 3.19 -9.39
C GLU A 66 15.94 4.38 -9.54
N ILE A 67 17.24 4.10 -9.56
CA ILE A 67 18.28 5.13 -9.74
C ILE A 67 18.13 5.87 -11.08
N ASN A 68 17.43 5.31 -12.05
CA ASN A 68 17.18 5.96 -13.34
C ASN A 68 16.18 7.11 -13.22
N ASP A 69 15.22 7.06 -12.26
CA ASP A 69 14.42 8.22 -11.88
C ASP A 69 15.05 8.96 -10.69
N LYS A 70 15.95 9.90 -11.02
CA LYS A 70 16.70 10.65 -10.02
C LYS A 70 15.83 11.44 -9.04
N ARG A 71 14.62 11.82 -9.44
CA ARG A 71 13.69 12.54 -8.58
C ARG A 71 13.12 11.61 -7.52
N ILE A 72 12.65 10.45 -7.93
CA ILE A 72 12.10 9.44 -7.02
C ILE A 72 13.20 8.93 -6.10
N TYR A 73 14.36 8.60 -6.66
CA TYR A 73 15.52 8.17 -5.87
C TYR A 73 15.90 9.20 -4.79
N CYS A 74 16.03 10.48 -5.15
CA CYS A 74 16.34 11.56 -4.21
C CYS A 74 15.29 11.67 -3.10
N LEU A 75 14.00 11.54 -3.43
CA LEU A 75 12.92 11.57 -2.46
C LEU A 75 12.97 10.38 -1.51
N HIS A 76 13.23 9.18 -2.01
CA HIS A 76 13.34 7.96 -1.18
C HIS A 76 14.52 8.04 -0.22
N GLN A 77 15.69 8.52 -0.69
CA GLN A 77 16.84 8.73 0.18
C GLN A 77 16.55 9.79 1.26
N ALA A 78 15.90 10.90 0.88
CA ALA A 78 15.54 11.93 1.84
C ALA A 78 14.54 11.41 2.89
N ASN A 79 13.54 10.62 2.50
CA ASN A 79 12.59 10.01 3.43
C ASN A 79 13.29 9.04 4.39
N ARG A 80 14.21 8.21 3.89
CA ARG A 80 14.98 7.28 4.71
C ARG A 80 15.79 8.00 5.78
N GLU A 81 16.50 9.07 5.41
CA GLU A 81 17.29 9.88 6.36
C GLU A 81 16.39 10.62 7.35
N PHE A 82 15.25 11.11 6.92
CA PHE A 82 14.35 11.92 7.74
C PHE A 82 13.54 11.08 8.74
N PHE A 83 13.00 9.96 8.30
CA PHE A 83 12.12 9.12 9.13
C PHE A 83 12.87 7.99 9.85
N GLY A 84 14.08 7.64 9.40
CA GLY A 84 14.89 6.57 9.99
C GLY A 84 14.13 5.26 10.09
N ASP A 85 14.25 4.59 11.23
CA ASP A 85 13.61 3.29 11.51
C ASP A 85 12.13 3.40 11.92
N SER A 86 11.54 4.59 11.81
CA SER A 86 10.10 4.75 12.07
C SER A 86 9.28 4.07 10.97
N PRO A 87 8.02 3.68 11.23
CA PRO A 87 7.15 3.09 10.22
C PRO A 87 6.97 3.95 8.96
N ALA A 88 7.11 5.28 9.08
CA ALA A 88 7.05 6.20 7.94
C ALA A 88 8.33 6.18 7.08
N GLY A 89 9.44 5.68 7.61
CA GLY A 89 10.72 5.52 6.90
C GLY A 89 10.84 4.19 6.15
N VAL A 90 9.98 3.22 6.47
CA VAL A 90 9.98 1.92 5.78
C VAL A 90 9.48 2.12 4.34
N ARG A 91 10.21 1.58 3.38
CA ARG A 91 9.86 1.67 1.96
C ARG A 91 8.72 0.71 1.63
N GLN A 92 7.78 1.16 0.81
CA GLN A 92 6.67 0.33 0.35
C GLN A 92 7.15 -0.84 -0.51
N GLU A 93 8.16 -0.61 -1.33
CA GLU A 93 8.77 -1.60 -2.22
C GLU A 93 9.77 -2.51 -1.49
N GLY A 94 10.11 -2.21 -0.25
CA GLY A 94 11.15 -2.92 0.49
C GLY A 94 12.57 -2.56 0.05
N TYR A 95 13.51 -3.46 0.28
CA TYR A 95 14.94 -3.25 0.06
C TYR A 95 15.53 -4.35 -0.80
N LEU A 96 16.43 -3.98 -1.72
CA LEU A 96 17.03 -4.89 -2.71
C LEU A 96 17.73 -6.09 -2.04
N GLU A 97 18.44 -5.84 -0.95
CA GLU A 97 19.16 -6.83 -0.18
C GLU A 97 18.27 -7.90 0.47
N GLU A 98 16.98 -7.60 0.66
CA GLU A 98 16.03 -8.50 1.32
C GLU A 98 15.28 -9.39 0.31
N VAL A 99 15.19 -8.98 -0.97
CA VAL A 99 14.37 -9.67 -1.97
C VAL A 99 14.75 -11.14 -2.11
N ASP A 100 16.04 -11.46 -2.10
CA ASP A 100 16.50 -12.85 -2.30
C ASP A 100 16.11 -13.76 -1.13
N SER A 101 15.92 -13.23 0.07
CA SER A 101 15.51 -13.97 1.27
C SER A 101 14.01 -14.33 1.30
N LEU A 102 13.18 -13.65 0.51
CA LEU A 102 11.73 -13.86 0.52
C LEU A 102 11.38 -15.27 -0.01
N THR A 103 10.53 -15.97 0.74
CA THR A 103 10.01 -17.30 0.38
C THR A 103 8.49 -17.28 0.26
N PRO A 104 7.88 -18.22 -0.50
CA PRO A 104 6.43 -18.36 -0.56
C PRO A 104 5.77 -18.47 0.82
N ALA A 105 6.37 -19.23 1.73
CA ALA A 105 5.86 -19.39 3.10
C ALA A 105 5.88 -18.08 3.90
N MET A 106 6.97 -17.31 3.82
CA MET A 106 7.06 -16.01 4.47
C MET A 106 6.00 -15.03 3.95
N LEU A 107 5.83 -14.97 2.63
CA LEU A 107 4.83 -14.10 2.01
C LEU A 107 3.41 -14.51 2.39
N THR A 108 3.13 -15.81 2.43
CA THR A 108 1.83 -16.33 2.86
C THR A 108 1.55 -15.99 4.33
N ALA A 109 2.54 -16.16 5.21
CA ALA A 109 2.41 -15.79 6.62
C ALA A 109 2.19 -14.28 6.81
N ALA A 110 2.91 -13.44 6.07
CA ALA A 110 2.75 -11.99 6.08
C ALA A 110 1.35 -11.56 5.59
N TYR A 111 0.86 -12.20 4.52
CA TYR A 111 -0.49 -11.97 4.00
C TYR A 111 -1.57 -12.35 5.03
N GLN A 112 -1.46 -13.52 5.65
CA GLN A 112 -2.38 -13.95 6.70
C GLN A 112 -2.35 -13.01 7.91
N GLN A 113 -1.15 -12.57 8.31
CA GLN A 113 -0.99 -11.59 9.38
C GLN A 113 -1.65 -10.25 9.02
N MET A 114 -1.47 -9.78 7.79
CA MET A 114 -2.12 -8.57 7.29
C MET A 114 -3.65 -8.71 7.38
N LEU A 115 -4.24 -9.80 6.90
CA LEU A 115 -5.69 -10.02 7.00
C LEU A 115 -6.19 -10.01 8.43
N ARG A 116 -5.40 -10.47 9.40
CA ARG A 116 -5.77 -10.47 10.82
C ARG A 116 -5.70 -9.08 11.45
N THR A 117 -4.72 -8.27 11.07
CA THR A 117 -4.36 -7.05 11.82
C THR A 117 -4.65 -5.75 11.10
N ALA A 118 -4.82 -5.75 9.78
CA ALA A 118 -5.05 -4.53 9.00
C ALA A 118 -6.43 -3.94 9.29
N ASN A 119 -6.52 -2.62 9.28
CA ASN A 119 -7.78 -1.92 9.18
C ASN A 119 -8.28 -1.99 7.74
N ILE A 120 -9.55 -2.31 7.57
CA ILE A 120 -10.17 -2.51 6.25
C ILE A 120 -11.18 -1.41 6.02
N GLU A 121 -11.04 -0.72 4.90
CA GLU A 121 -11.98 0.27 4.42
C GLU A 121 -12.62 -0.22 3.12
N LEU A 122 -13.93 -0.05 3.01
CA LEU A 122 -14.71 -0.36 1.82
C LEU A 122 -15.24 0.94 1.21
N LEU A 123 -14.81 1.23 -0.01
CA LEU A 123 -15.31 2.35 -0.80
C LEU A 123 -16.16 1.84 -1.96
N VAL A 124 -17.43 2.23 -1.99
CA VAL A 124 -18.38 1.86 -3.05
C VAL A 124 -18.87 3.11 -3.76
N LEU A 125 -18.72 3.16 -5.07
CA LEU A 125 -19.13 4.29 -5.89
C LEU A 125 -20.09 3.82 -7.00
N GLY A 126 -21.17 4.57 -7.18
CA GLY A 126 -22.11 4.37 -8.31
C GLY A 126 -23.12 3.24 -8.12
N CYS A 127 -23.18 2.61 -6.96
CA CYS A 127 -24.17 1.60 -6.58
C CYS A 127 -25.36 2.23 -5.84
N ASP A 128 -26.51 1.58 -5.89
CA ASP A 128 -27.64 1.93 -5.05
C ASP A 128 -27.50 1.39 -3.61
N ALA A 129 -28.49 1.69 -2.76
CA ALA A 129 -28.44 1.30 -1.35
C ALA A 129 -28.50 -0.23 -1.15
N ALA A 130 -29.26 -0.95 -1.98
CA ALA A 130 -29.40 -2.41 -1.89
C ALA A 130 -28.11 -3.12 -2.33
N GLN A 131 -27.53 -2.67 -3.45
CA GLN A 131 -26.25 -3.14 -3.95
C GLN A 131 -25.14 -2.88 -2.93
N THR A 132 -25.09 -1.66 -2.37
CA THR A 132 -24.09 -1.30 -1.34
C THR A 132 -24.23 -2.17 -0.10
N ALA A 133 -25.45 -2.45 0.36
CA ALA A 133 -25.69 -3.35 1.48
C ALA A 133 -25.22 -4.79 1.16
N ALA A 134 -25.52 -5.30 -0.04
CA ALA A 134 -25.08 -6.62 -0.45
C ALA A 134 -23.54 -6.76 -0.51
N ILE A 135 -22.85 -5.74 -1.03
CA ILE A 135 -21.37 -5.71 -1.06
C ILE A 135 -20.80 -5.71 0.36
N ARG A 136 -21.35 -4.87 1.25
CA ARG A 136 -20.96 -4.83 2.66
C ARG A 136 -21.15 -6.18 3.33
N ASP A 137 -22.30 -6.81 3.15
CA ASP A 137 -22.64 -8.06 3.80
C ASP A 137 -21.77 -9.21 3.28
N ALA A 138 -21.41 -9.20 1.98
CA ALA A 138 -20.46 -10.13 1.40
C ALA A 138 -19.06 -9.96 2.01
N LEU A 139 -18.57 -8.72 2.17
CA LEU A 139 -17.29 -8.45 2.86
C LEU A 139 -17.33 -8.92 4.32
N LEU A 140 -18.41 -8.64 5.05
CA LEU A 140 -18.55 -9.06 6.44
C LEU A 140 -18.53 -10.59 6.58
N ALA A 141 -19.13 -11.33 5.63
CA ALA A 141 -19.08 -12.78 5.60
C ALA A 141 -17.65 -13.32 5.48
N GLU A 142 -16.80 -12.72 4.65
CA GLU A 142 -15.37 -13.07 4.58
C GLU A 142 -14.64 -12.81 5.90
N LEU A 143 -14.93 -11.68 6.53
CA LEU A 143 -14.25 -11.28 7.77
C LEU A 143 -14.59 -12.14 8.98
N VAL A 144 -15.81 -12.71 9.04
CA VAL A 144 -16.21 -13.64 10.12
C VAL A 144 -15.35 -14.90 10.16
N CYS A 145 -14.82 -15.33 9.02
CA CYS A 145 -13.98 -16.52 8.92
C CYS A 145 -12.53 -16.28 9.39
N ILE A 146 -12.17 -15.04 9.70
CA ILE A 146 -10.79 -14.64 10.08
C ILE A 146 -10.80 -14.24 11.56
N ASP A 147 -9.91 -14.83 12.36
CA ASP A 147 -9.66 -14.40 13.75
C ASP A 147 -8.96 -13.04 13.75
N ARG A 148 -9.76 -11.96 13.66
CA ARG A 148 -9.27 -10.59 13.48
C ARG A 148 -8.93 -9.93 14.81
N ALA A 149 -7.75 -9.31 14.81
CA ALA A 149 -7.27 -8.43 15.89
C ALA A 149 -6.68 -7.16 15.28
N PRO A 150 -7.52 -6.24 14.76
CA PRO A 150 -7.03 -5.02 14.10
C PRO A 150 -6.14 -4.20 15.04
N LEU A 151 -5.03 -3.74 14.49
CA LEU A 151 -4.14 -2.84 15.22
C LEU A 151 -4.79 -1.45 15.34
N PRO A 152 -4.57 -0.74 16.46
CA PRO A 152 -5.07 0.61 16.61
C PRO A 152 -4.46 1.53 15.55
N LEU A 153 -5.28 2.40 14.97
CA LEU A 153 -4.80 3.45 14.08
C LEU A 153 -3.98 4.48 14.89
N VAL A 154 -2.77 4.74 14.44
CA VAL A 154 -1.94 5.81 15.00
C VAL A 154 -2.22 7.08 14.19
N GLU A 155 -3.12 7.92 14.68
CA GLU A 155 -3.58 9.12 13.96
C GLU A 155 -2.56 10.26 13.92
N ASN A 156 -1.59 10.29 14.85
CA ASN A 156 -0.67 11.42 14.97
C ASN A 156 0.76 10.97 15.26
N MET A 157 1.59 11.00 14.26
CA MET A 157 3.04 10.94 14.45
C MET A 157 3.58 12.38 14.54
N ALA A 158 3.60 12.95 15.74
CA ALA A 158 4.39 14.14 15.98
C ALA A 158 5.86 13.76 15.87
N MET A 159 6.55 14.29 14.88
CA MET A 159 8.00 14.13 14.79
C MET A 159 8.66 15.25 15.59
N PRO A 160 9.54 14.93 16.55
CA PRO A 160 10.30 15.94 17.26
C PRO A 160 11.19 16.72 16.29
N ALA A 161 11.54 17.94 16.66
CA ALA A 161 12.55 18.69 15.93
C ALA A 161 13.86 17.92 15.95
N ILE A 162 14.44 17.71 14.76
CA ILE A 162 15.74 17.06 14.59
C ILE A 162 16.81 18.09 14.23
N ALA A 163 18.05 17.81 14.52
CA ALA A 163 19.16 18.61 14.04
C ALA A 163 19.21 18.54 12.50
N PRO A 164 19.57 19.63 11.80
CA PRO A 164 19.71 19.60 10.35
C PRO A 164 20.71 18.53 9.90
N VAL A 165 20.30 17.68 8.98
CA VAL A 165 21.14 16.67 8.36
C VAL A 165 21.31 17.03 6.89
N HIS A 166 22.54 17.01 6.41
CA HIS A 166 22.87 17.23 5.00
C HIS A 166 23.52 15.96 4.45
N LYS A 167 22.92 15.39 3.42
CA LYS A 167 23.47 14.25 2.70
C LYS A 167 23.66 14.64 1.24
N THR A 168 24.82 14.33 0.69
CA THR A 168 25.14 14.57 -0.73
C THR A 168 25.66 13.28 -1.33
N GLU A 169 25.08 12.88 -2.44
CA GLU A 169 25.53 11.77 -3.27
C GLU A 169 25.92 12.31 -4.66
N ASN A 170 27.04 11.86 -5.17
CA ASN A 170 27.56 12.33 -6.46
C ASN A 170 27.37 11.23 -7.51
N TYR A 171 26.72 11.59 -8.60
CA TYR A 171 26.52 10.74 -9.77
C TYR A 171 26.97 11.47 -11.03
N ASP A 172 27.38 10.73 -12.04
CA ASP A 172 27.67 11.29 -13.36
C ASP A 172 26.36 11.67 -14.05
N MET A 173 25.92 12.91 -13.85
CA MET A 173 24.64 13.42 -14.36
C MET A 173 24.68 14.92 -14.59
N VAL A 174 23.88 15.38 -15.56
CA VAL A 174 23.82 16.79 -15.98
C VAL A 174 23.01 17.67 -15.02
N GLN A 175 22.04 17.08 -14.28
CA GLN A 175 21.13 17.82 -13.41
C GLN A 175 21.21 17.35 -11.96
N ALA A 176 21.44 18.28 -11.04
CA ALA A 176 21.28 18.02 -9.62
C ALA A 176 19.80 17.94 -9.23
N LYS A 177 19.50 17.09 -8.24
CA LYS A 177 18.21 17.02 -7.58
C LYS A 177 18.40 17.34 -6.10
N LEU A 178 17.54 18.20 -5.56
CA LEU A 178 17.54 18.56 -4.15
C LEU A 178 16.16 18.21 -3.56
N CYS A 179 16.16 17.51 -2.45
CA CYS A 179 14.99 17.28 -1.62
C CYS A 179 15.24 17.88 -0.23
N MET A 180 14.30 18.65 0.28
CA MET A 180 14.35 19.20 1.63
C MET A 180 13.09 18.76 2.39
N LEU A 181 13.26 18.16 3.55
CA LEU A 181 12.19 17.73 4.44
C LEU A 181 12.27 18.52 5.75
N PHE A 182 11.14 18.94 6.25
CA PHE A 182 11.02 19.72 7.47
C PHE A 182 9.99 19.11 8.39
N THR A 183 10.27 19.10 9.69
CA THR A 183 9.28 18.80 10.71
C THR A 183 8.77 20.10 11.34
N LEU A 184 7.48 20.15 11.60
CA LEU A 184 6.86 21.27 12.35
C LEU A 184 6.75 20.96 13.84
N GLY A 185 7.20 19.76 14.28
CA GLY A 185 7.24 19.35 15.68
C GLY A 185 5.88 19.00 16.28
N GLN A 186 4.79 19.47 15.69
CA GLN A 186 3.42 19.22 16.16
C GLN A 186 2.47 18.94 14.97
N PRO A 187 1.42 18.13 15.18
CA PRO A 187 0.39 17.92 14.17
C PRO A 187 -0.28 19.25 13.84
N MET A 188 -0.43 19.55 12.56
CA MET A 188 -1.16 20.73 12.12
C MET A 188 -2.67 20.45 12.04
N GLN A 189 -3.46 21.41 12.49
CA GLN A 189 -4.90 21.39 12.23
C GLN A 189 -5.16 21.55 10.71
N PRO A 190 -6.26 20.97 10.16
CA PRO A 190 -6.57 21.06 8.73
C PRO A 190 -6.54 22.49 8.17
N GLN A 191 -6.96 23.48 8.98
CA GLN A 191 -6.96 24.89 8.61
C GLN A 191 -5.53 25.45 8.45
N GLN A 192 -4.58 24.94 9.22
CA GLN A 192 -3.18 25.35 9.16
C GLN A 192 -2.46 24.72 7.96
N LEU A 193 -2.88 23.52 7.51
CA LEU A 193 -2.34 22.86 6.32
C LEU A 193 -2.56 23.70 5.05
N ALA A 194 -3.66 24.45 4.98
CA ALA A 194 -3.93 25.34 3.86
C ALA A 194 -2.91 26.48 3.74
N ALA A 195 -2.38 26.97 4.87
CA ALA A 195 -1.40 28.05 4.90
C ALA A 195 0.02 27.61 4.52
N VAL A 196 0.33 26.32 4.55
CA VAL A 196 1.67 25.77 4.20
C VAL A 196 1.73 25.30 2.75
N ARG A 197 0.60 25.20 2.06
CA ARG A 197 0.52 24.78 0.64
C ARG A 197 0.74 25.95 -0.35
N LEU A 198 1.07 27.12 0.13
CA LEU A 198 1.49 28.27 -0.65
C LEU A 198 2.99 28.24 -0.88
#